data_28a780de05d263574a025e5807ad533c
#
_entry.id   28a780de05d263574a025e5807ad533c
#
_cell.length_a   1.000
_cell.length_b   1.000
_cell.length_c   1.000
_cell.angle_alpha   90.00
_cell.angle_beta   90.00
_cell.angle_gamma   90.00
#
_symmetry.space_group_name_H-M   'P 1'
#
loop_
_entity.id
_entity.type
_entity.pdbx_description
1 polymer ?
#
loop_
_entity_poly.entity_id
_entity_poly.type
_entity_poly.pdbx_seq_one_letter_code
_entity_poly.pdbx_strand_id
1 'polypeptide(L)'
;KDATSGYEQADTVILQGHMDMVAVKDADCPLDLEKDGLIPEVDGAWIQAKGSSLGGDDGIAVAYALAILAADDIPHPALEVVFTVGEEVGLVGATALDTSDLKGKILMNIDSEDDGIFLIGCAGAATVACCLPVKKETVYGQQYVWHTEGLMGGHSGMEISRERANANKIFGRFLAECMDEIGFSIVSVSGGEKDNAIAKQCAARLVVPEEKTASFEDAVQTFEIMLKREHHFTDP
;
A
#
# COMPACT_ATOMS: atom_id res chain seq x y z
N LYS A 1 25.20 -21.09 6.16
CA LYS A 1 25.50 -22.19 7.10
C LYS A 1 25.57 -23.51 6.33
N ASP A 2 26.58 -24.30 6.56
CA ASP A 2 26.74 -25.60 5.89
C ASP A 2 25.62 -26.58 6.33
N ALA A 3 25.33 -27.56 5.48
CA ALA A 3 24.36 -28.59 5.78
C ALA A 3 24.76 -29.44 6.99
N THR A 4 23.77 -29.85 7.76
CA THR A 4 24.00 -30.84 8.82
C THR A 4 24.09 -32.26 8.25
N SER A 5 24.66 -33.18 9.05
CA SER A 5 24.84 -34.59 8.66
C SER A 5 23.53 -35.22 8.18
N GLY A 6 23.55 -35.83 6.98
CA GLY A 6 22.43 -36.43 6.32
C GLY A 6 21.67 -35.50 5.34
N TYR A 7 22.02 -34.22 5.30
CA TYR A 7 21.43 -33.21 4.41
C TYR A 7 22.40 -32.65 3.35
N GLU A 8 23.60 -33.18 3.23
CA GLU A 8 24.68 -32.67 2.38
C GLU A 8 24.33 -32.69 0.88
N GLN A 9 23.40 -33.53 0.49
CA GLN A 9 22.93 -33.66 -0.90
C GLN A 9 21.61 -32.93 -1.18
N ALA A 10 21.03 -32.33 -0.16
CA ALA A 10 19.82 -31.54 -0.34
C ALA A 10 20.11 -30.18 -0.98
N ASP A 11 19.15 -29.64 -1.72
CA ASP A 11 19.27 -28.31 -2.29
C ASP A 11 19.42 -27.25 -1.18
N THR A 12 20.27 -26.25 -1.44
CA THR A 12 20.42 -25.09 -0.55
C THR A 12 19.13 -24.30 -0.47
N VAL A 13 18.73 -23.96 0.74
CA VAL A 13 17.52 -23.15 1.03
C VAL A 13 17.93 -21.74 1.40
N ILE A 14 17.26 -20.76 0.82
CA ILE A 14 17.35 -19.34 1.16
C ILE A 14 16.19 -19.01 2.10
N LEU A 15 16.49 -18.50 3.30
CA LEU A 15 15.53 -17.90 4.21
C LEU A 15 15.56 -16.39 3.99
N GLN A 16 14.41 -15.80 3.72
CA GLN A 16 14.31 -14.37 3.42
C GLN A 16 13.24 -13.70 4.30
N GLY A 17 13.57 -12.51 4.75
CA GLY A 17 12.66 -11.59 5.44
C GLY A 17 13.20 -10.17 5.38
N HIS A 18 12.40 -9.19 5.82
CA HIS A 18 12.83 -7.80 5.90
C HIS A 18 13.06 -7.33 7.33
N MET A 19 13.89 -6.29 7.50
CA MET A 19 14.28 -5.78 8.82
C MET A 19 13.58 -4.49 9.23
N ASP A 20 12.97 -3.79 8.30
CA ASP A 20 12.18 -2.59 8.56
C ASP A 20 10.74 -2.94 8.97
N MET A 21 10.01 -1.97 9.48
CA MET A 21 8.63 -2.14 9.92
C MET A 21 7.84 -0.85 9.68
N VAL A 22 6.52 -0.94 9.65
CA VAL A 22 5.63 0.23 9.74
C VAL A 22 5.69 0.78 11.16
N ALA A 23 6.41 1.87 11.36
CA ALA A 23 6.63 2.49 12.67
C ALA A 23 5.48 3.44 13.03
N VAL A 24 4.46 2.93 13.72
CA VAL A 24 3.34 3.71 14.26
C VAL A 24 3.25 3.58 15.78
N LYS A 25 2.72 4.60 16.45
CA LYS A 25 2.57 4.62 17.90
C LYS A 25 1.32 5.38 18.33
N ASP A 26 0.84 5.07 19.53
CA ASP A 26 -0.24 5.78 20.17
C ASP A 26 0.17 7.24 20.49
N ALA A 27 -0.82 8.13 20.57
CA ALA A 27 -0.58 9.56 20.78
C ALA A 27 0.10 9.87 22.12
N ASP A 28 -0.09 9.02 23.12
CA ASP A 28 0.48 9.12 24.47
C ASP A 28 1.76 8.28 24.65
N CYS A 29 2.19 7.54 23.63
CA CYS A 29 3.44 6.78 23.68
C CYS A 29 4.65 7.72 23.65
N PRO A 30 5.53 7.67 24.67
CA PRO A 30 6.66 8.59 24.76
C PRO A 30 7.85 8.22 23.87
N LEU A 31 7.86 7.03 23.26
CA LEU A 31 8.98 6.54 22.46
C LEU A 31 9.21 7.39 21.20
N ASP A 32 10.47 7.65 20.90
CA ASP A 32 10.93 8.09 19.58
C ASP A 32 11.34 6.84 18.78
N LEU A 33 10.42 6.35 17.90
CA LEU A 33 10.62 5.10 17.17
C LEU A 33 11.82 5.11 16.18
N GLU A 34 12.44 6.27 15.94
CA GLU A 34 13.68 6.37 15.18
C GLU A 34 14.94 6.12 16.03
N LYS A 35 14.82 6.17 17.38
CA LYS A 35 15.96 6.14 18.29
C LYS A 35 15.81 5.14 19.43
N ASP A 36 14.58 4.97 19.90
CA ASP A 36 14.29 4.17 21.08
C ASP A 36 13.95 2.73 20.67
N GLY A 37 14.35 1.76 21.45
CA GLY A 37 13.93 0.38 21.33
C GLY A 37 12.46 0.22 21.73
N LEU A 38 11.77 -0.75 21.15
CA LEU A 38 10.42 -1.11 21.52
C LEU A 38 10.37 -1.71 22.92
N ILE A 39 9.20 -1.63 23.56
CA ILE A 39 8.92 -2.23 24.87
C ILE A 39 8.02 -3.46 24.64
N PRO A 40 8.60 -4.65 24.41
CA PRO A 40 7.81 -5.86 24.20
C PRO A 40 7.22 -6.34 25.53
N GLU A 41 5.98 -6.80 25.50
CA GLU A 41 5.30 -7.42 26.63
C GLU A 41 4.55 -8.68 26.18
N VAL A 42 4.39 -9.60 27.13
CA VAL A 42 3.64 -10.85 26.90
C VAL A 42 2.24 -10.68 27.48
N ASP A 43 1.24 -10.86 26.64
CA ASP A 43 -0.17 -10.88 27.05
C ASP A 43 -0.79 -12.23 26.67
N GLY A 44 -0.88 -13.13 27.63
CA GLY A 44 -1.34 -14.49 27.41
C GLY A 44 -0.46 -15.26 26.42
N ALA A 45 -0.97 -15.54 25.24
CA ALA A 45 -0.27 -16.25 24.16
C ALA A 45 0.36 -15.29 23.14
N TRP A 46 0.21 -13.99 23.34
CA TRP A 46 0.64 -12.95 22.39
C TRP A 46 1.89 -12.22 22.90
N ILE A 47 2.69 -11.76 21.97
CA ILE A 47 3.75 -10.78 22.21
C ILE A 47 3.32 -9.50 21.50
N GLN A 48 3.31 -8.39 22.21
CA GLN A 48 2.95 -7.09 21.69
C GLN A 48 3.98 -6.02 22.11
N ALA A 49 3.98 -4.88 21.46
CA ALA A 49 4.74 -3.72 21.91
C ALA A 49 3.82 -2.74 22.64
N LYS A 50 4.29 -2.19 23.74
CA LYS A 50 3.50 -1.25 24.51
C LYS A 50 3.42 0.12 23.84
N GLY A 51 2.22 0.44 23.35
CA GLY A 51 1.90 1.73 22.77
C GLY A 51 2.48 1.98 21.37
N SER A 52 2.94 0.92 20.70
CA SER A 52 3.47 1.03 19.33
C SER A 52 3.27 -0.27 18.54
N SER A 53 3.51 -0.22 17.23
CA SER A 53 3.70 -1.42 16.42
C SER A 53 4.86 -2.26 16.96
N LEU A 54 4.76 -3.59 16.84
CA LEU A 54 5.77 -4.55 17.28
C LEU A 54 6.86 -4.79 16.22
N GLY A 55 6.52 -4.68 14.92
CA GLY A 55 7.38 -5.13 13.84
C GLY A 55 7.50 -6.66 13.78
N GLY A 56 6.42 -7.37 14.15
CA GLY A 56 6.33 -8.81 13.98
C GLY A 56 6.42 -9.21 12.51
N ASP A 57 5.86 -8.40 11.67
CA ASP A 57 6.07 -8.26 10.24
C ASP A 57 7.27 -7.32 10.01
N ASP A 58 8.46 -7.79 9.57
CA ASP A 58 8.80 -9.21 9.40
C ASP A 58 9.92 -9.63 10.38
N GLY A 59 9.93 -9.03 11.58
CA GLY A 59 10.87 -9.37 12.66
C GLY A 59 10.84 -10.86 13.03
N ILE A 60 9.74 -11.57 12.76
CA ILE A 60 9.65 -13.02 13.04
C ILE A 60 10.54 -13.82 12.11
N ALA A 61 10.66 -13.46 10.83
CA ALA A 61 11.56 -14.11 9.89
C ALA A 61 13.02 -13.92 10.31
N VAL A 62 13.37 -12.70 10.73
CA VAL A 62 14.70 -12.40 11.26
C VAL A 62 15.00 -13.25 12.47
N ALA A 63 14.06 -13.37 13.43
CA ALA A 63 14.21 -14.16 14.63
C ALA A 63 14.38 -15.66 14.32
N TYR A 64 13.56 -16.22 13.44
CA TYR A 64 13.67 -17.63 13.03
C TYR A 64 15.00 -17.92 12.33
N ALA A 65 15.38 -17.10 11.36
CA ALA A 65 16.63 -17.29 10.65
C ALA A 65 17.83 -17.24 11.60
N LEU A 66 17.89 -16.26 12.51
CA LEU A 66 18.96 -16.15 13.50
C LEU A 66 18.96 -17.33 14.47
N ALA A 67 17.80 -17.80 14.93
CA ALA A 67 17.69 -18.96 15.80
C ALA A 67 18.22 -20.23 15.11
N ILE A 68 17.86 -20.48 13.86
CA ILE A 68 18.35 -21.62 13.08
C ILE A 68 19.84 -21.52 12.80
N LEU A 69 20.34 -20.30 12.50
CA LEU A 69 21.78 -20.10 12.31
C LEU A 69 22.59 -20.37 13.59
N ALA A 70 22.03 -20.03 14.75
CA ALA A 70 22.69 -20.22 16.05
C ALA A 70 22.58 -21.65 16.60
N ALA A 71 21.54 -22.40 16.22
CA ALA A 71 21.30 -23.76 16.73
C ALA A 71 22.31 -24.77 16.18
N ASP A 72 22.76 -25.71 17.02
CA ASP A 72 23.59 -26.83 16.63
C ASP A 72 22.84 -28.17 16.57
N ASP A 73 21.60 -28.19 17.02
CA ASP A 73 20.75 -29.38 17.17
C ASP A 73 19.55 -29.41 16.18
N ILE A 74 19.39 -28.40 15.33
CA ILE A 74 18.37 -28.38 14.29
C ILE A 74 18.93 -28.95 12.98
N PRO A 75 18.44 -30.11 12.49
CA PRO A 75 18.84 -30.63 11.19
C PRO A 75 18.39 -29.73 10.04
N HIS A 76 19.28 -29.40 9.11
CA HIS A 76 18.98 -28.52 7.99
C HIS A 76 19.88 -28.79 6.77
N PRO A 77 19.42 -28.49 5.53
CA PRO A 77 20.26 -28.41 4.34
C PRO A 77 21.24 -27.22 4.46
N ALA A 78 22.07 -27.01 3.46
CA ALA A 78 22.83 -25.78 3.39
C ALA A 78 21.87 -24.58 3.37
N LEU A 79 22.17 -23.55 4.16
CA LEU A 79 21.32 -22.37 4.34
C LEU A 79 22.03 -21.11 3.90
N GLU A 80 21.29 -20.28 3.18
CA GLU A 80 21.59 -18.88 2.93
C GLU A 80 20.50 -18.04 3.60
N VAL A 81 20.87 -16.88 4.14
CA VAL A 81 19.91 -15.98 4.79
C VAL A 81 20.04 -14.62 4.12
N VAL A 82 18.93 -14.07 3.72
CA VAL A 82 18.82 -12.77 3.07
C VAL A 82 17.91 -11.89 3.89
N PHE A 83 18.45 -10.82 4.46
CA PHE A 83 17.66 -9.78 5.10
C PHE A 83 17.65 -8.53 4.22
N THR A 84 16.45 -8.08 3.86
CA THR A 84 16.25 -6.87 3.07
C THR A 84 15.86 -5.70 3.95
N VAL A 85 15.91 -4.50 3.40
CA VAL A 85 15.51 -3.23 4.04
C VAL A 85 14.61 -2.45 3.11
N GLY A 86 13.74 -1.61 3.68
CA GLY A 86 12.85 -0.76 2.88
C GLY A 86 11.80 -1.55 2.11
N GLU A 87 11.31 -2.65 2.66
CA GLU A 87 10.16 -3.39 2.13
C GLU A 87 8.92 -2.51 2.17
N GLU A 88 8.61 -1.96 3.34
CA GLU A 88 7.43 -1.14 3.66
C GLU A 88 7.32 0.17 2.87
N VAL A 89 8.40 0.56 2.22
CA VAL A 89 8.47 1.76 1.37
C VAL A 89 8.67 1.42 -0.11
N GLY A 90 8.39 0.17 -0.51
CA GLY A 90 8.34 -0.27 -1.90
C GLY A 90 9.48 -1.19 -2.32
N LEU A 91 9.87 -2.15 -1.48
CA LEU A 91 10.84 -3.21 -1.82
C LEU A 91 12.22 -2.68 -2.24
N VAL A 92 12.64 -1.54 -1.66
CA VAL A 92 13.86 -0.81 -2.12
C VAL A 92 15.11 -1.69 -2.01
N GLY A 93 15.28 -2.36 -0.88
CA GLY A 93 16.44 -3.24 -0.65
C GLY A 93 16.40 -4.49 -1.54
N ALA A 94 15.25 -5.11 -1.68
CA ALA A 94 15.09 -6.29 -2.53
C ALA A 94 15.36 -5.96 -4.02
N THR A 95 14.90 -4.80 -4.49
CA THR A 95 15.15 -4.32 -5.87
C THR A 95 16.62 -4.04 -6.14
N ALA A 96 17.37 -3.59 -5.12
CA ALA A 96 18.79 -3.26 -5.25
C ALA A 96 19.74 -4.43 -4.94
N LEU A 97 19.21 -5.56 -4.48
CA LEU A 97 19.97 -6.71 -4.06
C LEU A 97 20.71 -7.37 -5.24
N ASP A 98 22.01 -7.53 -5.12
CA ASP A 98 22.78 -8.39 -6.01
C ASP A 98 22.65 -9.85 -5.56
N THR A 99 21.96 -10.65 -6.37
CA THR A 99 21.71 -12.07 -6.09
C THR A 99 22.74 -13.01 -6.71
N SER A 100 23.79 -12.48 -7.33
CA SER A 100 24.82 -13.28 -8.07
C SER A 100 25.57 -14.29 -7.20
N ASP A 101 25.71 -14.01 -5.91
CA ASP A 101 26.40 -14.87 -4.95
C ASP A 101 25.51 -15.96 -4.34
N LEU A 102 24.18 -15.88 -4.52
CA LEU A 102 23.23 -16.86 -3.99
C LEU A 102 23.28 -18.16 -4.80
N LYS A 103 23.30 -19.28 -4.10
CA LYS A 103 23.37 -20.65 -4.65
C LYS A 103 22.08 -21.41 -4.46
N GLY A 104 21.26 -21.00 -3.49
CA GLY A 104 19.98 -21.63 -3.18
C GLY A 104 19.01 -21.59 -4.34
N LYS A 105 18.26 -22.68 -4.53
CA LYS A 105 17.20 -22.79 -5.52
C LYS A 105 15.80 -22.79 -4.92
N ILE A 106 15.73 -22.94 -3.61
CA ILE A 106 14.48 -22.91 -2.84
C ILE A 106 14.55 -21.66 -1.97
N LEU A 107 13.62 -20.72 -2.21
CA LEU A 107 13.48 -19.52 -1.39
C LEU A 107 12.25 -19.67 -0.52
N MET A 108 12.43 -19.49 0.79
CA MET A 108 11.36 -19.38 1.78
C MET A 108 11.32 -17.95 2.26
N ASN A 109 10.36 -17.19 1.73
CA ASN A 109 9.98 -15.89 2.27
C ASN A 109 9.03 -16.13 3.44
N ILE A 110 9.33 -15.56 4.61
CA ILE A 110 8.58 -15.80 5.87
C ILE A 110 7.71 -14.57 6.19
N ASP A 111 7.41 -13.80 5.20
CA ASP A 111 6.61 -12.59 5.25
C ASP A 111 5.18 -12.95 4.82
N SER A 112 4.46 -13.65 5.69
CA SER A 112 3.08 -14.09 5.45
C SER A 112 2.29 -14.11 6.76
N GLU A 113 1.10 -13.53 6.75
CA GLU A 113 0.26 -13.34 7.94
C GLU A 113 -0.62 -14.54 8.28
N ASP A 114 -0.92 -15.40 7.32
CA ASP A 114 -1.85 -16.53 7.50
C ASP A 114 -1.14 -17.78 8.00
N ASP A 115 -1.46 -18.22 9.21
CA ASP A 115 -0.90 -19.43 9.80
C ASP A 115 -1.30 -20.69 9.01
N GLY A 116 -0.31 -21.52 8.69
CA GLY A 116 -0.51 -22.79 7.99
C GLY A 116 -0.78 -22.67 6.49
N ILE A 117 -0.67 -21.49 5.90
CA ILE A 117 -0.86 -21.26 4.47
C ILE A 117 0.49 -21.06 3.78
N PHE A 118 0.72 -21.82 2.69
CA PHE A 118 1.88 -21.64 1.81
C PHE A 118 1.44 -20.97 0.51
N LEU A 119 1.91 -19.73 0.29
CA LEU A 119 1.72 -19.02 -0.98
C LEU A 119 2.84 -19.42 -1.95
N ILE A 120 2.46 -19.92 -3.12
CA ILE A 120 3.42 -20.39 -4.15
C ILE A 120 3.64 -19.39 -5.28
N GLY A 121 3.15 -18.18 -5.13
CA GLY A 121 3.30 -17.11 -6.10
C GLY A 121 2.79 -15.79 -5.54
N CYS A 122 3.14 -14.71 -6.21
CA CYS A 122 2.70 -13.36 -5.87
C CYS A 122 2.18 -12.63 -7.11
N ALA A 123 1.37 -11.59 -6.88
CA ALA A 123 0.97 -10.68 -7.93
C ALA A 123 2.15 -9.77 -8.34
N GLY A 124 2.29 -9.55 -9.64
CA GLY A 124 3.18 -8.50 -10.14
C GLY A 124 2.47 -7.16 -10.10
N ALA A 125 3.24 -6.08 -9.94
CA ALA A 125 2.74 -4.71 -9.99
C ALA A 125 3.60 -3.84 -10.90
N ALA A 126 3.00 -2.79 -11.44
CA ALA A 126 3.72 -1.75 -12.15
C ALA A 126 3.11 -0.39 -11.79
N THR A 127 3.98 0.56 -11.42
CA THR A 127 3.57 1.94 -11.19
C THR A 127 3.78 2.74 -12.47
N VAL A 128 2.72 3.39 -12.94
CA VAL A 128 2.75 4.25 -14.13
C VAL A 128 2.51 5.69 -13.72
N ALA A 129 3.52 6.53 -13.88
CA ALA A 129 3.40 7.98 -13.68
C ALA A 129 2.92 8.64 -14.97
N CYS A 130 1.67 9.10 -15.00
CA CYS A 130 1.08 9.83 -16.10
C CYS A 130 1.31 11.33 -15.93
N CYS A 131 2.13 11.94 -16.79
CA CYS A 131 2.41 13.38 -16.76
C CYS A 131 1.75 14.05 -17.95
N LEU A 132 0.78 14.93 -17.68
CA LEU A 132 0.14 15.75 -18.70
C LEU A 132 0.66 17.20 -18.64
N PRO A 133 1.33 17.70 -19.67
CA PRO A 133 1.71 19.10 -19.70
C PRO A 133 0.46 19.98 -19.78
N VAL A 134 0.34 20.93 -18.87
CA VAL A 134 -0.80 21.84 -18.82
C VAL A 134 -0.39 23.26 -19.22
N LYS A 135 -1.25 23.94 -19.95
CA LYS A 135 -1.14 25.37 -20.24
C LYS A 135 -2.05 26.15 -19.28
N LYS A 136 -1.45 27.11 -18.56
CA LYS A 136 -2.21 27.96 -17.65
C LYS A 136 -2.73 29.18 -18.40
N GLU A 137 -4.00 29.48 -18.17
CA GLU A 137 -4.71 30.64 -18.74
C GLU A 137 -5.44 31.40 -17.64
N THR A 138 -5.65 32.68 -17.82
CA THR A 138 -6.52 33.45 -16.94
C THR A 138 -7.96 33.27 -17.42
N VAL A 139 -8.82 32.79 -16.54
CA VAL A 139 -10.23 32.59 -16.82
C VAL A 139 -11.10 33.34 -15.81
N TYR A 140 -12.32 33.72 -16.21
CA TYR A 140 -13.29 34.42 -15.39
C TYR A 140 -14.56 33.59 -15.27
N GLY A 141 -15.19 33.60 -14.11
CA GLY A 141 -16.44 32.88 -13.83
C GLY A 141 -16.63 32.61 -12.36
N GLN A 142 -17.67 31.88 -12.05
CA GLN A 142 -18.00 31.45 -10.70
C GLN A 142 -17.04 30.33 -10.25
N GLN A 143 -16.46 30.46 -9.07
CA GLN A 143 -15.59 29.44 -8.49
C GLN A 143 -16.41 28.39 -7.74
N TYR A 144 -16.06 27.12 -7.95
CA TYR A 144 -16.62 25.98 -7.25
C TYR A 144 -15.50 25.13 -6.63
N VAL A 145 -15.83 24.45 -5.56
CA VAL A 145 -15.00 23.41 -4.96
C VAL A 145 -15.75 22.10 -5.07
N TRP A 146 -15.14 21.17 -5.80
CA TRP A 146 -15.59 19.79 -5.89
C TRP A 146 -15.00 18.98 -4.75
N HIS A 147 -15.82 18.16 -4.12
CA HIS A 147 -15.38 17.14 -3.18
C HIS A 147 -16.04 15.81 -3.51
N THR A 148 -15.23 14.76 -3.58
CA THR A 148 -15.66 13.36 -3.48
C THR A 148 -15.12 12.82 -2.18
N GLU A 149 -15.99 12.37 -1.28
CA GLU A 149 -15.64 11.88 0.04
C GLU A 149 -16.66 10.84 0.54
N GLY A 150 -16.37 10.18 1.66
CA GLY A 150 -17.24 9.15 2.22
C GLY A 150 -17.04 7.76 1.63
N LEU A 151 -16.06 7.57 0.74
CA LEU A 151 -15.78 6.28 0.13
C LEU A 151 -14.98 5.37 1.08
N MET A 152 -15.19 4.06 0.97
CA MET A 152 -14.56 3.04 1.80
C MET A 152 -13.05 2.94 1.53
N GLY A 153 -12.64 3.02 0.26
CA GLY A 153 -11.26 2.79 -0.14
C GLY A 153 -10.82 1.34 0.08
N GLY A 154 -9.53 1.12 0.26
CA GLY A 154 -8.94 -0.21 0.52
C GLY A 154 -7.64 -0.42 -0.24
N HIS A 155 -7.01 -1.57 -0.03
CA HIS A 155 -5.80 -1.94 -0.74
C HIS A 155 -6.10 -2.24 -2.21
N SER A 156 -5.36 -1.61 -3.13
CA SER A 156 -5.61 -1.70 -4.58
C SER A 156 -5.34 -3.08 -5.18
N GLY A 157 -4.66 -3.97 -4.48
CA GLY A 157 -4.44 -5.38 -4.84
C GLY A 157 -5.43 -6.29 -4.13
N MET A 158 -5.30 -6.45 -2.82
CA MET A 158 -6.05 -7.45 -2.03
C MET A 158 -7.57 -7.19 -2.01
N GLU A 159 -8.00 -5.93 -2.08
CA GLU A 159 -9.42 -5.57 -1.99
C GLU A 159 -10.02 -5.08 -3.32
N ILE A 160 -9.28 -5.16 -4.43
CA ILE A 160 -9.76 -4.72 -5.74
C ILE A 160 -11.04 -5.46 -6.19
N SER A 161 -11.19 -6.73 -5.78
CA SER A 161 -12.37 -7.55 -6.06
C SER A 161 -13.65 -7.06 -5.36
N ARG A 162 -13.55 -6.16 -4.39
CA ARG A 162 -14.69 -5.55 -3.71
C ARG A 162 -15.36 -4.45 -4.53
N GLU A 163 -14.78 -4.08 -5.67
CA GLU A 163 -15.31 -3.11 -6.64
C GLU A 163 -15.68 -1.75 -6.03
N ARG A 164 -14.95 -1.34 -4.98
CA ARG A 164 -15.17 -0.05 -4.31
C ARG A 164 -14.85 1.12 -5.23
N ALA A 165 -15.57 2.20 -5.02
CA ALA A 165 -15.37 3.43 -5.78
C ALA A 165 -14.00 4.07 -5.54
N ASN A 166 -13.46 4.70 -6.58
CA ASN A 166 -12.23 5.47 -6.52
C ASN A 166 -12.54 6.95 -6.79
N ALA A 167 -12.30 7.82 -5.82
CA ALA A 167 -12.62 9.23 -5.89
C ALA A 167 -12.01 9.96 -7.09
N ASN A 168 -10.77 9.62 -7.47
CA ASN A 168 -10.12 10.20 -8.63
C ASN A 168 -10.80 9.78 -9.94
N LYS A 169 -11.23 8.51 -10.03
CA LYS A 169 -11.98 8.01 -11.19
C LYS A 169 -13.36 8.65 -11.29
N ILE A 170 -14.04 8.87 -10.16
CA ILE A 170 -15.33 9.57 -10.11
C ILE A 170 -15.18 10.98 -10.68
N PHE A 171 -14.19 11.74 -10.21
CA PHE A 171 -13.96 13.09 -10.74
C PHE A 171 -13.57 13.06 -12.22
N GLY A 172 -12.69 12.15 -12.63
CA GLY A 172 -12.32 11.97 -14.04
C GLY A 172 -13.51 11.64 -14.95
N ARG A 173 -14.47 10.85 -14.44
CA ARG A 173 -15.71 10.51 -15.15
C ARG A 173 -16.62 11.72 -15.31
N PHE A 174 -16.79 12.53 -14.26
CA PHE A 174 -17.52 13.79 -14.34
C PHE A 174 -16.90 14.75 -15.36
N LEU A 175 -15.56 14.86 -15.38
CA LEU A 175 -14.87 15.66 -16.39
C LEU A 175 -15.19 15.18 -17.81
N ALA A 176 -15.08 13.87 -18.05
CA ALA A 176 -15.33 13.28 -19.37
C ALA A 176 -16.78 13.46 -19.86
N GLU A 177 -17.74 13.46 -18.93
CA GLU A 177 -19.16 13.60 -19.27
C GLU A 177 -19.59 15.06 -19.47
N CYS A 178 -19.01 16.01 -18.73
CA CYS A 178 -19.56 17.37 -18.63
C CYS A 178 -18.63 18.48 -19.13
N MET A 179 -17.33 18.27 -19.22
CA MET A 179 -16.36 19.36 -19.47
C MET A 179 -16.54 20.02 -20.84
N ASP A 180 -16.75 19.21 -21.88
CA ASP A 180 -16.89 19.75 -23.27
C ASP A 180 -18.20 20.52 -23.46
N GLU A 181 -19.28 20.11 -22.75
CA GLU A 181 -20.59 20.73 -22.87
C GLU A 181 -20.70 22.02 -22.04
N ILE A 182 -20.16 21.99 -20.83
CA ILE A 182 -20.26 23.10 -19.88
C ILE A 182 -19.11 24.10 -20.05
N GLY A 183 -17.90 23.61 -20.36
CA GLY A 183 -16.73 24.45 -20.65
C GLY A 183 -16.08 25.06 -19.41
N PHE A 184 -16.11 24.38 -18.26
CA PHE A 184 -15.43 24.84 -17.06
C PHE A 184 -13.91 24.60 -17.10
N SER A 185 -13.17 25.36 -16.30
CA SER A 185 -11.72 25.26 -16.18
C SER A 185 -11.31 24.68 -14.83
N ILE A 186 -10.21 23.90 -14.83
CA ILE A 186 -9.65 23.29 -13.63
C ILE A 186 -8.52 24.18 -13.11
N VAL A 187 -8.62 24.62 -11.84
CA VAL A 187 -7.58 25.39 -11.15
C VAL A 187 -6.60 24.47 -10.44
N SER A 188 -7.12 23.44 -9.76
CA SER A 188 -6.32 22.43 -9.07
C SER A 188 -7.12 21.15 -8.89
N VAL A 189 -6.42 20.03 -8.82
CA VAL A 189 -6.97 18.72 -8.46
C VAL A 189 -6.00 18.06 -7.49
N SER A 190 -6.52 17.41 -6.46
CA SER A 190 -5.77 16.61 -5.50
C SER A 190 -6.62 15.46 -5.01
N GLY A 191 -6.07 14.26 -4.95
CA GLY A 191 -6.77 13.08 -4.43
C GLY A 191 -5.88 11.85 -4.41
N GLY A 192 -6.23 10.91 -3.50
CA GLY A 192 -5.42 9.73 -3.22
C GLY A 192 -4.23 10.04 -2.30
N GLU A 193 -3.84 9.08 -1.48
CA GLU A 193 -2.77 9.22 -0.49
C GLU A 193 -1.56 8.34 -0.83
N LYS A 194 -1.82 7.14 -1.34
CA LYS A 194 -0.84 6.12 -1.68
C LYS A 194 -1.17 5.50 -3.04
N ASP A 195 -0.17 5.06 -3.76
CA ASP A 195 -0.33 4.41 -5.07
C ASP A 195 -0.91 2.99 -4.97
N ASN A 196 -0.75 2.33 -3.82
CA ASN A 196 -1.33 1.04 -3.50
C ASN A 196 -2.68 1.13 -2.76
N ALA A 197 -3.28 2.31 -2.64
CA ALA A 197 -4.58 2.52 -2.00
C ALA A 197 -5.62 3.08 -2.96
N ILE A 198 -6.85 2.53 -2.93
CA ILE A 198 -8.00 3.08 -3.65
C ILE A 198 -8.33 4.44 -3.05
N ALA A 199 -8.31 5.50 -3.87
CA ALA A 199 -8.52 6.86 -3.42
C ALA A 199 -9.91 7.05 -2.79
N LYS A 200 -9.95 7.43 -1.51
CA LYS A 200 -11.19 7.71 -0.75
C LYS A 200 -11.72 9.10 -0.99
N GLN A 201 -10.85 10.03 -1.35
CA GLN A 201 -11.16 11.45 -1.45
C GLN A 201 -10.51 12.04 -2.70
N CYS A 202 -11.22 12.98 -3.30
CA CYS A 202 -10.70 13.85 -4.36
C CYS A 202 -11.29 15.24 -4.18
N ALA A 203 -10.44 16.26 -4.24
CA ALA A 203 -10.85 17.67 -4.22
C ALA A 203 -10.36 18.37 -5.47
N ALA A 204 -11.22 19.21 -6.06
CA ALA A 204 -10.83 20.05 -7.16
C ALA A 204 -11.38 21.46 -7.00
N ARG A 205 -10.65 22.44 -7.55
CA ARG A 205 -11.13 23.82 -7.66
C ARG A 205 -11.39 24.10 -9.13
N LEU A 206 -12.59 24.59 -9.42
CA LEU A 206 -13.11 24.80 -10.76
C LEU A 206 -13.53 26.24 -10.95
N VAL A 207 -13.48 26.73 -12.19
CA VAL A 207 -14.08 28.00 -12.60
C VAL A 207 -15.07 27.70 -13.73
N VAL A 208 -16.33 28.03 -13.51
CA VAL A 208 -17.44 27.81 -14.44
C VAL A 208 -17.86 29.17 -15.01
N PRO A 209 -18.03 29.30 -16.33
CA PRO A 209 -18.61 30.51 -16.94
C PRO A 209 -19.95 30.87 -16.29
N GLU A 210 -20.20 32.16 -16.02
CA GLU A 210 -21.42 32.58 -15.28
C GLU A 210 -22.70 32.09 -15.94
N GLU A 211 -22.74 32.09 -17.26
CA GLU A 211 -23.91 31.64 -18.05
C GLU A 211 -24.11 30.11 -18.00
N LYS A 212 -23.14 29.37 -17.50
CA LYS A 212 -23.20 27.90 -17.41
C LYS A 212 -23.38 27.38 -15.97
N THR A 213 -23.46 28.25 -14.98
CA THR A 213 -23.57 27.85 -13.56
C THR A 213 -24.76 26.94 -13.26
N ALA A 214 -25.94 27.28 -13.79
CA ALA A 214 -27.15 26.46 -13.59
C ALA A 214 -27.00 25.06 -14.23
N SER A 215 -26.44 24.98 -15.44
CA SER A 215 -26.19 23.69 -16.10
C SER A 215 -25.13 22.85 -15.35
N PHE A 216 -24.11 23.49 -14.77
CA PHE A 216 -23.12 22.83 -13.97
C PHE A 216 -23.70 22.24 -12.67
N GLU A 217 -24.53 23.04 -11.97
CA GLU A 217 -25.16 22.59 -10.72
C GLU A 217 -26.14 21.43 -10.96
N ASP A 218 -26.93 21.47 -12.04
CA ASP A 218 -27.82 20.39 -12.45
C ASP A 218 -27.04 19.12 -12.82
N ALA A 219 -25.93 19.26 -13.55
CA ALA A 219 -25.06 18.15 -13.89
C ALA A 219 -24.47 17.49 -12.64
N VAL A 220 -23.99 18.28 -11.66
CA VAL A 220 -23.45 17.76 -10.40
C VAL A 220 -24.52 16.99 -9.63
N GLN A 221 -25.73 17.54 -9.49
CA GLN A 221 -26.83 16.86 -8.78
C GLN A 221 -27.22 15.55 -9.46
N THR A 222 -27.33 15.56 -10.79
CA THR A 222 -27.67 14.37 -11.56
C THR A 222 -26.59 13.30 -11.40
N PHE A 223 -25.34 13.69 -11.48
CA PHE A 223 -24.20 12.82 -11.32
C PHE A 223 -24.12 12.22 -9.90
N GLU A 224 -24.35 13.02 -8.87
CA GLU A 224 -24.42 12.55 -7.47
C GLU A 224 -25.51 11.48 -7.27
N ILE A 225 -26.72 11.70 -7.80
CA ILE A 225 -27.82 10.73 -7.72
C ILE A 225 -27.43 9.42 -8.41
N MET A 226 -26.79 9.51 -9.56
CA MET A 226 -26.33 8.35 -10.31
C MET A 226 -25.27 7.56 -9.52
N LEU A 227 -24.27 8.23 -8.97
CA LEU A 227 -23.20 7.61 -8.16
C LEU A 227 -23.75 6.90 -6.92
N LYS A 228 -24.65 7.54 -6.17
CA LYS A 228 -25.29 6.94 -4.99
C LYS A 228 -26.06 5.65 -5.32
N ARG A 229 -26.60 5.55 -6.51
CA ARG A 229 -27.27 4.31 -6.98
C ARG A 229 -26.27 3.25 -7.40
N GLU A 230 -25.23 3.65 -8.12
CA GLU A 230 -24.20 2.75 -8.63
C GLU A 230 -23.40 2.09 -7.50
N HIS A 231 -22.98 2.87 -6.52
CA HIS A 231 -22.09 2.43 -5.45
C HIS A 231 -22.78 2.13 -4.12
N HIS A 232 -24.09 2.05 -4.10
CA HIS A 232 -24.86 1.92 -2.86
C HIS A 232 -24.55 0.63 -2.06
N PHE A 233 -23.99 -0.40 -2.67
CA PHE A 233 -23.56 -1.64 -1.98
C PHE A 233 -22.08 -1.65 -1.65
N THR A 234 -21.26 -0.99 -2.45
CA THR A 234 -19.79 -1.03 -2.31
C THR A 234 -19.27 0.10 -1.42
N ASP A 235 -19.99 1.22 -1.40
CA ASP A 235 -19.66 2.44 -0.65
C ASP A 235 -20.96 3.07 -0.09
N PRO A 236 -21.61 2.42 0.92
CA PRO A 236 -22.92 2.80 1.46
C PRO A 236 -22.95 4.13 2.22
#